data_27b0d6f480a3698752b538c959d7df5e
#
_entry.id   27b0d6f480a3698752b538c959d7df5e
#
_cell.length_a   1.000
_cell.length_b   1.000
_cell.length_c   1.000
_cell.angle_alpha   90.00
_cell.angle_beta   90.00
_cell.angle_gamma   90.00
#
_symmetry.space_group_name_H-M   'P 1'
#
loop_
_entity.id
_entity.type
_entity.pdbx_description
1 polymer ?
#
loop_
_entity_poly.entity_id
_entity_poly.type
_entity_poly.pdbx_seq_one_letter_code
_entity_poly.pdbx_strand_id
1 'polypeptide(L)'
;MSLIIPTKYRRKLLPETTEVAIKMIKDTFQATLAQELNLRRVTAPLFLLTGTGLNDDLNGVEHAVSFTIDAMDSRKAEVVHSLAKWKRYKLGAYGIPPGYGLYTDMNAIRTFEDLDNLHSLYVDQWDWEKTIREEDRNISYLKDTVKKIYDSLRKVEHLVYERFPHITPTLPEEITFIYAEDLARQYPDLAPKEREAVVTKKYGAIFLIGIGGDLCDGKPHDGRAPDYDDWSTVNEAGYAGLNGDIILWNHVLDIPFEISSMGIRVSPESLRRQLELRGCPEKASLTFHRMLLDGELPYTIGGGIGQSRLCMFLLHKAHIGEVQASIWPEEQIKECAAAGIELL
;
A
#
# COMPACT_ATOMS: atom_id res chain seq x y z
N MET A 1 -14.66 8.76 4.74
CA MET A 1 -14.69 9.31 6.13
C MET A 1 -15.00 10.80 6.05
N SER A 2 -15.58 11.42 7.09
CA SER A 2 -15.72 12.88 7.16
C SER A 2 -14.35 13.53 7.48
N LEU A 3 -14.15 14.76 7.03
CA LEU A 3 -12.97 15.55 7.34
C LEU A 3 -12.77 15.69 8.87
N ILE A 4 -11.59 15.39 9.36
CA ILE A 4 -11.23 15.52 10.78
C ILE A 4 -10.41 16.81 10.93
N ILE A 5 -10.87 17.73 11.74
CA ILE A 5 -10.16 18.95 12.11
C ILE A 5 -9.68 18.80 13.56
N PRO A 6 -8.38 18.51 13.81
CA PRO A 6 -7.90 18.37 15.17
C PRO A 6 -7.90 19.72 15.91
N THR A 7 -8.58 19.79 17.04
CA THR A 7 -8.82 21.06 17.78
C THR A 7 -7.56 21.79 18.25
N LYS A 8 -6.43 21.11 18.34
CA LYS A 8 -5.15 21.67 18.79
C LYS A 8 -4.05 21.59 17.71
N TYR A 9 -4.45 21.32 16.46
CA TYR A 9 -3.47 21.23 15.41
C TYR A 9 -2.75 22.55 15.21
N ARG A 10 -1.42 22.47 15.14
CA ARG A 10 -0.56 23.57 14.71
C ARG A 10 0.50 23.01 13.79
N ARG A 11 0.58 23.52 12.57
CA ARG A 11 1.63 23.14 11.65
C ARG A 11 3.01 23.35 12.28
N LYS A 12 3.87 22.34 12.19
CA LYS A 12 5.22 22.38 12.74
C LYS A 12 6.25 22.96 11.76
N LEU A 13 5.97 22.95 10.48
CA LEU A 13 6.82 23.50 9.43
C LEU A 13 6.02 24.45 8.54
N LEU A 14 6.67 25.51 8.10
CA LEU A 14 6.14 26.38 7.04
C LEU A 14 6.06 25.62 5.70
N PRO A 15 5.23 26.04 4.74
CA PRO A 15 5.07 25.35 3.45
C PRO A 15 6.41 25.10 2.74
N GLU A 16 7.26 26.11 2.57
CA GLU A 16 8.55 25.96 1.89
C GLU A 16 9.49 25.00 2.62
N THR A 17 9.46 25.00 3.94
CA THR A 17 10.26 24.05 4.77
C THR A 17 9.67 22.65 4.66
N THR A 18 8.34 22.52 4.52
CA THR A 18 7.66 21.25 4.27
C THR A 18 8.13 20.62 2.95
N GLU A 19 8.24 21.41 1.86
CA GLU A 19 8.77 20.93 0.58
C GLU A 19 10.20 20.39 0.68
N VAL A 20 11.07 21.09 1.43
CA VAL A 20 12.44 20.62 1.72
C VAL A 20 12.42 19.30 2.49
N ALA A 21 11.52 19.18 3.47
CA ALA A 21 11.38 17.97 4.28
C ALA A 21 10.82 16.79 3.46
N ILE A 22 9.84 17.02 2.59
CA ILE A 22 9.29 16.02 1.65
C ILE A 22 10.42 15.43 0.79
N LYS A 23 11.23 16.29 0.17
CA LYS A 23 12.35 15.83 -0.65
C LYS A 23 13.33 14.98 0.18
N MET A 24 13.72 15.44 1.34
CA MET A 24 14.62 14.71 2.24
C MET A 24 14.07 13.34 2.62
N ILE A 25 12.80 13.26 3.01
CA ILE A 25 12.12 12.01 3.37
C ILE A 25 12.10 11.05 2.18
N LYS A 26 11.63 11.53 1.02
CA LYS A 26 11.51 10.70 -0.18
C LYS A 26 12.86 10.15 -0.64
N ASP A 27 13.90 10.99 -0.74
CA ASP A 27 15.24 10.57 -1.17
C ASP A 27 15.86 9.56 -0.20
N THR A 28 15.72 9.78 1.10
CA THR A 28 16.31 8.89 2.10
C THR A 28 15.56 7.58 2.20
N PHE A 29 14.23 7.62 2.23
CA PHE A 29 13.43 6.40 2.37
C PHE A 29 13.61 5.46 1.19
N GLN A 30 13.53 5.96 -0.05
CA GLN A 30 13.72 5.12 -1.24
C GLN A 30 15.11 4.47 -1.28
N ALA A 31 16.16 5.20 -0.88
CA ALA A 31 17.52 4.67 -0.85
C ALA A 31 17.66 3.58 0.24
N THR A 32 17.12 3.83 1.44
CA THR A 32 17.14 2.88 2.55
C THR A 32 16.34 1.62 2.22
N LEU A 33 15.13 1.77 1.70
CA LEU A 33 14.27 0.65 1.28
C LEU A 33 14.97 -0.20 0.20
N ALA A 34 15.57 0.45 -0.80
CA ALA A 34 16.29 -0.22 -1.87
C ALA A 34 17.47 -1.04 -1.35
N GLN A 35 18.20 -0.51 -0.38
CA GLN A 35 19.32 -1.21 0.27
C GLN A 35 18.84 -2.40 1.11
N GLU A 36 17.85 -2.22 1.97
CA GLU A 36 17.36 -3.26 2.90
C GLU A 36 16.71 -4.46 2.18
N LEU A 37 16.06 -4.21 1.04
CA LEU A 37 15.37 -5.23 0.28
C LEU A 37 16.12 -5.70 -0.98
N ASN A 38 17.31 -5.15 -1.28
CA ASN A 38 18.07 -5.39 -2.52
C ASN A 38 17.27 -5.04 -3.79
N LEU A 39 16.72 -3.84 -3.85
CA LEU A 39 15.91 -3.39 -4.97
C LEU A 39 16.70 -2.46 -5.90
N ARG A 40 16.34 -2.50 -7.19
CA ARG A 40 16.80 -1.53 -8.20
C ARG A 40 15.64 -0.67 -8.67
N ARG A 41 15.86 0.62 -8.77
CA ARG A 41 14.85 1.51 -9.37
C ARG A 41 14.70 1.23 -10.86
N VAL A 42 13.46 1.13 -11.32
CA VAL A 42 13.12 1.03 -12.74
C VAL A 42 12.09 2.10 -13.12
N THR A 43 12.03 2.43 -14.41
CA THR A 43 10.94 3.27 -14.95
C THR A 43 9.69 2.40 -15.11
N ALA A 44 8.53 2.97 -14.83
CA ALA A 44 7.23 2.31 -14.96
C ALA A 44 6.27 3.10 -15.84
N PRO A 45 5.28 2.44 -16.44
CA PRO A 45 4.25 3.13 -17.22
C PRO A 45 3.28 3.86 -16.28
N LEU A 46 2.81 5.04 -16.71
CA LEU A 46 1.67 5.73 -16.10
C LEU A 46 0.34 5.09 -16.53
N PHE A 47 0.30 4.47 -17.69
CA PHE A 47 -0.89 3.85 -18.27
C PHE A 47 -0.53 2.57 -19.03
N LEU A 48 -1.49 1.67 -19.15
CA LEU A 48 -1.38 0.37 -19.80
C LEU A 48 -2.50 0.19 -20.81
N LEU A 49 -2.27 -0.65 -21.82
CA LEU A 49 -3.35 -1.07 -22.72
C LEU A 49 -4.37 -1.93 -21.95
N THR A 50 -5.65 -1.68 -22.20
CA THR A 50 -6.74 -2.50 -21.64
C THR A 50 -6.66 -3.95 -22.09
N GLY A 51 -7.20 -4.88 -21.31
CA GLY A 51 -7.29 -6.29 -21.65
C GLY A 51 -5.99 -7.10 -21.48
N THR A 52 -4.93 -6.52 -20.96
CA THR A 52 -3.66 -7.22 -20.68
C THR A 52 -3.66 -7.98 -19.35
N GLY A 53 -4.53 -7.62 -18.43
CA GLY A 53 -4.55 -8.11 -17.04
C GLY A 53 -3.42 -7.56 -16.17
N LEU A 54 -2.64 -6.57 -16.66
CA LEU A 54 -1.53 -5.98 -15.93
C LEU A 54 -1.94 -4.85 -14.98
N ASN A 55 -3.04 -4.13 -15.31
CA ASN A 55 -3.58 -3.13 -14.40
C ASN A 55 -4.35 -3.80 -13.25
N ASP A 56 -4.53 -3.08 -12.17
CA ASP A 56 -5.26 -3.55 -11.00
C ASP A 56 -6.71 -3.10 -11.09
N ASP A 57 -7.64 -4.02 -10.85
CA ASP A 57 -9.07 -3.72 -10.76
C ASP A 57 -9.48 -3.37 -9.32
N LEU A 58 -8.52 -3.26 -8.39
CA LEU A 58 -8.72 -3.04 -6.95
C LEU A 58 -9.73 -4.04 -6.37
N ASN A 59 -10.95 -3.58 -6.05
CA ASN A 59 -12.02 -4.45 -5.55
C ASN A 59 -12.87 -5.04 -6.69
N GLY A 60 -12.57 -4.69 -7.96
CA GLY A 60 -13.29 -5.19 -9.14
C GLY A 60 -14.52 -4.40 -9.56
N VAL A 61 -14.79 -3.28 -8.87
CA VAL A 61 -15.92 -2.37 -9.17
C VAL A 61 -15.46 -0.99 -9.61
N GLU A 62 -14.22 -0.65 -9.35
CA GLU A 62 -13.63 0.64 -9.69
C GLU A 62 -13.23 0.69 -11.17
N HIS A 63 -13.47 1.84 -11.78
CA HIS A 63 -13.13 2.09 -13.18
C HIS A 63 -11.92 3.01 -13.29
N ALA A 64 -10.88 2.52 -13.98
CA ALA A 64 -9.70 3.32 -14.27
C ALA A 64 -10.02 4.47 -15.25
N VAL A 65 -9.35 5.61 -15.09
CA VAL A 65 -9.36 6.68 -16.07
C VAL A 65 -8.80 6.12 -17.38
N SER A 66 -9.59 6.15 -18.43
CA SER A 66 -9.24 5.56 -19.73
C SER A 66 -9.32 6.57 -20.87
N PHE A 67 -8.52 6.33 -21.92
CA PHE A 67 -8.48 7.14 -23.13
C PHE A 67 -8.15 6.27 -24.34
N THR A 68 -8.42 6.78 -25.53
CA THR A 68 -8.08 6.13 -26.81
C THR A 68 -6.77 6.67 -27.36
N ILE A 69 -6.03 5.83 -28.08
CA ILE A 69 -4.75 6.20 -28.72
C ILE A 69 -4.97 6.17 -30.23
N ASP A 70 -5.03 7.36 -30.85
CA ASP A 70 -5.32 7.50 -32.29
C ASP A 70 -4.28 6.80 -33.17
N ALA A 71 -2.99 6.89 -32.79
CA ALA A 71 -1.89 6.24 -33.51
C ALA A 71 -1.90 4.69 -33.41
N MET A 72 -2.84 4.12 -32.69
CA MET A 72 -2.98 2.66 -32.46
C MET A 72 -4.40 2.19 -32.79
N ASP A 73 -5.01 2.68 -33.85
CA ASP A 73 -6.36 2.33 -34.30
C ASP A 73 -7.41 2.46 -33.18
N SER A 74 -7.32 3.55 -32.42
CA SER A 74 -8.21 3.84 -31.30
C SER A 74 -8.22 2.78 -30.19
N ARG A 75 -7.12 2.05 -30.02
CA ARG A 75 -6.98 1.13 -28.87
C ARG A 75 -7.09 1.91 -27.55
N LYS A 76 -7.74 1.28 -26.58
CA LYS A 76 -7.90 1.89 -25.23
C LYS A 76 -6.68 1.64 -24.36
N ALA A 77 -6.28 2.68 -23.64
CA ALA A 77 -5.36 2.62 -22.53
C ALA A 77 -6.02 3.17 -21.27
N GLU A 78 -5.53 2.81 -20.14
CA GLU A 78 -6.03 3.23 -18.83
C GLU A 78 -4.86 3.57 -17.89
N VAL A 79 -5.04 4.64 -17.10
CA VAL A 79 -4.10 5.02 -16.05
C VAL A 79 -4.06 3.90 -15.01
N VAL A 80 -2.87 3.56 -14.53
CA VAL A 80 -2.72 2.47 -13.57
C VAL A 80 -3.39 2.81 -12.23
N HIS A 81 -3.98 1.78 -11.60
CA HIS A 81 -4.42 1.84 -10.20
C HIS A 81 -3.35 1.30 -9.25
N SER A 82 -2.56 0.33 -9.69
CA SER A 82 -1.35 -0.17 -9.06
C SER A 82 -0.45 -0.84 -10.10
N LEU A 83 0.80 -1.10 -9.73
CA LEU A 83 1.77 -1.79 -10.59
C LEU A 83 2.12 -3.19 -10.08
N ALA A 84 1.33 -3.78 -9.17
CA ALA A 84 1.63 -5.07 -8.55
C ALA A 84 1.92 -6.16 -9.61
N LYS A 85 1.02 -6.34 -10.57
CA LYS A 85 1.15 -7.34 -11.64
C LYS A 85 2.24 -6.97 -12.66
N TRP A 86 2.33 -5.69 -13.02
CA TRP A 86 3.37 -5.21 -13.94
C TRP A 86 4.79 -5.42 -13.39
N LYS A 87 5.02 -5.17 -12.11
CA LYS A 87 6.32 -5.39 -11.47
C LYS A 87 6.75 -6.85 -11.54
N ARG A 88 5.84 -7.78 -11.20
CA ARG A 88 6.10 -9.22 -11.30
C ARG A 88 6.44 -9.64 -12.73
N TYR A 89 5.67 -9.14 -13.71
CA TYR A 89 5.97 -9.34 -15.12
C TYR A 89 7.38 -8.86 -15.48
N LYS A 90 7.78 -7.67 -14.99
CA LYS A 90 9.12 -7.11 -15.24
C LYS A 90 10.24 -7.90 -14.57
N LEU A 91 10.04 -8.44 -13.39
CA LEU A 91 11.00 -9.33 -12.75
C LEU A 91 11.30 -10.56 -13.63
N GLY A 92 10.25 -11.18 -14.18
CA GLY A 92 10.41 -12.28 -15.14
C GLY A 92 11.13 -11.85 -16.42
N ALA A 93 10.68 -10.76 -17.04
CA ALA A 93 11.27 -10.25 -18.28
C ALA A 93 12.75 -9.84 -18.15
N TYR A 94 13.17 -9.38 -16.97
CA TYR A 94 14.57 -9.01 -16.69
C TYR A 94 15.40 -10.17 -16.12
N GLY A 95 14.80 -11.33 -15.84
CA GLY A 95 15.48 -12.46 -15.24
C GLY A 95 16.07 -12.15 -13.85
N ILE A 96 15.38 -11.36 -13.03
CA ILE A 96 15.88 -10.96 -11.71
C ILE A 96 15.87 -12.19 -10.78
N PRO A 97 17.03 -12.60 -10.24
CA PRO A 97 17.15 -13.82 -9.44
C PRO A 97 16.52 -13.64 -8.03
N PRO A 98 16.23 -14.77 -7.34
CA PRO A 98 15.76 -14.73 -5.94
C PRO A 98 16.68 -13.92 -5.02
N GLY A 99 16.09 -13.17 -4.10
CA GLY A 99 16.79 -12.29 -3.19
C GLY A 99 16.97 -10.84 -3.68
N TYR A 100 16.69 -10.57 -4.97
CA TYR A 100 16.75 -9.24 -5.59
C TYR A 100 15.40 -8.82 -6.14
N GLY A 101 15.21 -7.52 -6.31
CA GLY A 101 13.97 -6.99 -6.80
C GLY A 101 14.10 -5.64 -7.50
N LEU A 102 12.95 -5.02 -7.70
CA LEU A 102 12.83 -3.70 -8.29
C LEU A 102 11.84 -2.83 -7.49
N TYR A 103 11.97 -1.52 -7.61
CA TYR A 103 10.96 -0.58 -7.19
C TYR A 103 10.80 0.52 -8.23
N THR A 104 9.68 1.20 -8.16
CA THR A 104 9.37 2.32 -9.04
C THR A 104 8.52 3.36 -8.31
N ASP A 105 8.53 4.59 -8.84
CA ASP A 105 7.56 5.61 -8.44
C ASP A 105 6.29 5.35 -9.25
N MET A 106 5.24 4.89 -8.58
CA MET A 106 3.92 4.69 -9.15
C MET A 106 3.08 5.94 -8.90
N ASN A 107 2.39 6.40 -9.94
CA ASN A 107 1.43 7.48 -9.88
C ASN A 107 0.09 6.96 -10.41
N ALA A 108 -0.97 7.11 -9.65
CA ALA A 108 -2.31 6.64 -10.00
C ALA A 108 -3.35 7.76 -9.83
N ILE A 109 -4.46 7.61 -10.55
CA ILE A 109 -5.64 8.47 -10.39
C ILE A 109 -6.80 7.57 -9.98
N ARG A 110 -7.39 7.86 -8.82
CA ARG A 110 -8.53 7.12 -8.26
C ARG A 110 -9.72 8.06 -8.09
N THR A 111 -10.59 8.07 -9.07
CA THR A 111 -11.73 9.01 -9.15
C THR A 111 -12.88 8.70 -8.19
N PHE A 112 -12.88 7.52 -7.60
CA PHE A 112 -13.92 7.00 -6.71
C PHE A 112 -13.60 7.17 -5.22
N GLU A 113 -12.42 7.70 -4.89
CA GLU A 113 -12.01 7.90 -3.48
C GLU A 113 -12.86 9.00 -2.81
N ASP A 114 -13.28 8.71 -1.59
CA ASP A 114 -13.83 9.73 -0.70
C ASP A 114 -12.70 10.64 -0.24
N LEU A 115 -12.76 11.91 -0.64
CA LEU A 115 -11.72 12.88 -0.30
C LEU A 115 -11.82 13.28 1.18
N ASP A 116 -10.85 12.84 1.95
CA ASP A 116 -10.75 13.11 3.40
C ASP A 116 -9.32 13.52 3.77
N ASN A 117 -8.94 13.40 5.05
CA ASN A 117 -7.59 13.72 5.51
C ASN A 117 -6.50 12.85 4.88
N LEU A 118 -6.81 11.61 4.48
CA LEU A 118 -5.87 10.57 4.08
C LEU A 118 -5.96 10.22 2.59
N HIS A 119 -7.10 10.47 1.96
CA HIS A 119 -7.40 10.04 0.60
C HIS A 119 -7.43 11.23 -0.35
N SER A 120 -6.74 11.08 -1.46
CA SER A 120 -6.64 12.02 -2.57
C SER A 120 -6.98 11.31 -3.88
N LEU A 121 -7.43 12.06 -4.89
CA LEU A 121 -7.57 11.55 -6.26
C LEU A 121 -6.23 11.08 -6.83
N TYR A 122 -5.14 11.72 -6.43
CA TYR A 122 -3.78 11.39 -6.82
C TYR A 122 -3.12 10.51 -5.78
N VAL A 123 -2.63 9.35 -6.21
CA VAL A 123 -1.93 8.39 -5.35
C VAL A 123 -0.51 8.20 -5.84
N ASP A 124 0.45 8.42 -4.95
CA ASP A 124 1.87 8.19 -5.21
C ASP A 124 2.43 7.13 -4.26
N GLN A 125 3.12 6.13 -4.83
CA GLN A 125 3.69 5.03 -4.04
C GLN A 125 5.11 4.69 -4.50
N TRP A 126 5.96 4.25 -3.56
CA TRP A 126 7.05 3.36 -3.92
C TRP A 126 6.47 1.97 -4.05
N ASP A 127 6.30 1.56 -5.28
CA ASP A 127 5.80 0.24 -5.64
C ASP A 127 6.99 -0.69 -5.81
N TRP A 128 7.11 -1.70 -4.98
CA TRP A 128 8.25 -2.62 -4.96
C TRP A 128 7.83 -4.07 -5.15
N GLU A 129 8.74 -4.88 -5.72
CA GLU A 129 8.53 -6.31 -5.92
C GLU A 129 9.89 -7.02 -5.90
N LYS A 130 9.98 -8.17 -5.23
CA LYS A 130 11.20 -8.94 -5.07
C LYS A 130 10.97 -10.40 -5.44
N THR A 131 11.88 -10.98 -6.23
CA THR A 131 11.86 -12.40 -6.54
C THR A 131 12.26 -13.21 -5.31
N ILE A 132 11.49 -14.24 -5.02
CA ILE A 132 11.71 -15.18 -3.91
C ILE A 132 11.74 -16.61 -4.44
N ARG A 133 12.17 -17.55 -3.60
CA ARG A 133 12.05 -18.98 -3.88
C ARG A 133 10.69 -19.50 -3.45
N GLU A 134 10.33 -20.69 -3.88
CA GLU A 134 9.10 -21.33 -3.46
C GLU A 134 9.07 -21.59 -1.94
N GLU A 135 10.18 -22.06 -1.37
CA GLU A 135 10.34 -22.27 0.07
C GLU A 135 10.22 -20.99 0.92
N ASP A 136 10.42 -19.82 0.34
CA ASP A 136 10.26 -18.50 1.00
C ASP A 136 8.78 -18.08 1.12
N ARG A 137 7.85 -18.84 0.54
CA ARG A 137 6.41 -18.57 0.60
C ARG A 137 5.81 -18.96 1.96
N ASN A 138 6.22 -18.26 3.01
CA ASN A 138 5.81 -18.53 4.38
C ASN A 138 5.73 -17.24 5.22
N ILE A 139 5.09 -17.31 6.39
CA ILE A 139 4.88 -16.15 7.27
C ILE A 139 6.19 -15.64 7.88
N SER A 140 7.17 -16.51 8.09
CA SER A 140 8.47 -16.08 8.63
C SER A 140 9.15 -15.11 7.68
N TYR A 141 9.21 -15.45 6.38
CA TYR A 141 9.79 -14.58 5.34
C TYR A 141 9.03 -13.26 5.19
N LEU A 142 7.68 -13.32 5.26
CA LEU A 142 6.84 -12.12 5.24
C LEU A 142 7.18 -11.21 6.42
N LYS A 143 7.21 -11.74 7.64
CA LYS A 143 7.54 -10.98 8.87
C LYS A 143 8.93 -10.36 8.82
N ASP A 144 9.93 -11.09 8.33
CA ASP A 144 11.30 -10.58 8.19
C ASP A 144 11.38 -9.43 7.17
N THR A 145 10.59 -9.51 6.09
CA THR A 145 10.50 -8.43 5.11
C THR A 145 9.82 -7.20 5.71
N VAL A 146 8.74 -7.39 6.46
CA VAL A 146 8.03 -6.30 7.17
C VAL A 146 8.95 -5.60 8.17
N LYS A 147 9.75 -6.34 8.96
CA LYS A 147 10.71 -5.74 9.89
C LYS A 147 11.71 -4.84 9.18
N LYS A 148 12.27 -5.24 8.04
CA LYS A 148 13.20 -4.42 7.24
C LYS A 148 12.56 -3.13 6.73
N ILE A 149 11.30 -3.19 6.30
CA ILE A 149 10.54 -1.99 5.90
C ILE A 149 10.32 -1.10 7.11
N TYR A 150 9.90 -1.66 8.24
CA TYR A 150 9.65 -0.92 9.46
C TYR A 150 10.93 -0.25 10.00
N ASP A 151 12.06 -0.93 9.97
CA ASP A 151 13.36 -0.35 10.33
C ASP A 151 13.73 0.82 9.42
N SER A 152 13.37 0.74 8.11
CA SER A 152 13.56 1.85 7.18
C SER A 152 12.68 3.05 7.54
N LEU A 153 11.43 2.83 7.97
CA LEU A 153 10.54 3.89 8.46
C LEU A 153 11.13 4.59 9.68
N ARG A 154 11.59 3.83 10.68
CA ARG A 154 12.19 4.36 11.91
C ARG A 154 13.48 5.16 11.65
N LYS A 155 14.34 4.68 10.75
CA LYS A 155 15.56 5.39 10.34
C LYS A 155 15.22 6.79 9.79
N VAL A 156 14.21 6.88 8.94
CA VAL A 156 13.80 8.16 8.34
C VAL A 156 13.08 9.05 9.36
N GLU A 157 12.26 8.48 10.26
CA GLU A 157 11.66 9.24 11.36
C GLU A 157 12.75 9.89 12.24
N HIS A 158 13.81 9.14 12.55
CA HIS A 158 14.93 9.66 13.32
C HIS A 158 15.67 10.79 12.58
N LEU A 159 15.90 10.65 11.28
CA LEU A 159 16.49 11.71 10.45
C LEU A 159 15.62 12.97 10.42
N VAL A 160 14.29 12.83 10.37
CA VAL A 160 13.36 13.97 10.48
C VAL A 160 13.55 14.67 11.83
N TYR A 161 13.66 13.93 12.93
CA TYR A 161 13.89 14.48 14.25
C TYR A 161 15.25 15.20 14.35
N GLU A 162 16.33 14.63 13.82
CA GLU A 162 17.65 15.27 13.79
C GLU A 162 17.61 16.61 13.04
N ARG A 163 16.88 16.68 11.94
CA ARG A 163 16.76 17.89 11.12
C ARG A 163 15.76 18.90 11.68
N PHE A 164 14.68 18.42 12.29
CA PHE A 164 13.57 19.20 12.83
C PHE A 164 13.23 18.73 14.25
N PRO A 165 14.02 19.11 15.30
CA PRO A 165 13.89 18.54 16.65
C PRO A 165 12.54 18.75 17.34
N HIS A 166 11.70 19.65 16.83
CA HIS A 166 10.34 19.86 17.32
C HIS A 166 9.31 18.87 16.74
N ILE A 167 9.72 18.01 15.79
CA ILE A 167 8.95 16.87 15.29
C ILE A 167 9.51 15.62 15.97
N THR A 168 8.93 15.26 17.11
CA THR A 168 9.42 14.14 17.93
C THR A 168 8.98 12.79 17.36
N PRO A 169 9.84 11.76 17.36
CA PRO A 169 9.49 10.42 16.94
C PRO A 169 8.29 9.85 17.71
N THR A 170 7.48 9.05 17.04
CA THR A 170 6.27 8.42 17.60
C THR A 170 6.21 6.92 17.37
N LEU A 171 7.04 6.39 16.47
CA LEU A 171 7.06 4.96 16.17
C LEU A 171 7.66 4.15 17.33
N PRO A 172 7.01 3.05 17.74
CA PRO A 172 7.56 2.14 18.74
C PRO A 172 8.84 1.45 18.23
N GLU A 173 9.59 0.86 19.15
CA GLU A 173 10.85 0.18 18.83
C GLU A 173 10.65 -1.01 17.88
N GLU A 174 9.54 -1.73 18.05
CA GLU A 174 9.19 -2.91 17.27
C GLU A 174 7.76 -2.82 16.75
N ILE A 175 7.54 -3.39 15.56
CA ILE A 175 6.20 -3.59 15.00
C ILE A 175 5.57 -4.86 15.58
N THR A 176 4.29 -4.79 15.95
CA THR A 176 3.54 -5.93 16.49
C THR A 176 2.80 -6.67 15.36
N PHE A 177 3.00 -7.99 15.28
CA PHE A 177 2.31 -8.85 14.30
C PHE A 177 1.01 -9.40 14.88
N ILE A 178 -0.11 -9.20 14.18
CA ILE A 178 -1.45 -9.61 14.61
C ILE A 178 -2.15 -10.26 13.42
N TYR A 179 -2.90 -11.34 13.66
CA TYR A 179 -3.74 -11.95 12.63
C TYR A 179 -5.14 -11.33 12.64
N ALA A 180 -5.70 -11.06 11.46
CA ALA A 180 -7.07 -10.57 11.32
C ALA A 180 -8.09 -11.54 11.93
N GLU A 181 -7.83 -12.85 11.82
CA GLU A 181 -8.64 -13.91 12.43
C GLU A 181 -8.69 -13.79 13.96
N ASP A 182 -7.53 -13.53 14.63
CA ASP A 182 -7.49 -13.33 16.07
C ASP A 182 -8.28 -12.09 16.51
N LEU A 183 -8.22 -11.01 15.71
CA LEU A 183 -9.03 -9.81 15.99
C LEU A 183 -10.53 -10.07 15.85
N ALA A 184 -10.95 -10.83 14.84
CA ALA A 184 -12.35 -11.18 14.65
C ALA A 184 -12.88 -12.00 15.84
N ARG A 185 -12.07 -12.94 16.36
CA ARG A 185 -12.41 -13.74 17.54
C ARG A 185 -12.42 -12.94 18.86
N GLN A 186 -11.45 -12.03 19.01
CA GLN A 186 -11.27 -11.23 20.24
C GLN A 186 -12.32 -10.10 20.33
N TYR A 187 -12.71 -9.53 19.21
CA TYR A 187 -13.65 -8.39 19.14
C TYR A 187 -14.79 -8.67 18.14
N PRO A 188 -15.64 -9.68 18.40
CA PRO A 188 -16.67 -10.10 17.44
C PRO A 188 -17.71 -9.01 17.17
N ASP A 189 -17.97 -8.13 18.11
CA ASP A 189 -18.97 -7.07 18.01
C ASP A 189 -18.45 -5.79 17.33
N LEU A 190 -17.14 -5.68 17.09
CA LEU A 190 -16.55 -4.51 16.46
C LEU A 190 -16.43 -4.71 14.94
N ALA A 191 -16.64 -3.63 14.19
CA ALA A 191 -16.35 -3.60 12.77
C ALA A 191 -14.82 -3.72 12.51
N PRO A 192 -14.37 -4.21 11.33
CA PRO A 192 -12.95 -4.38 11.04
C PRO A 192 -12.08 -3.16 11.32
N LYS A 193 -12.50 -1.96 10.91
CA LYS A 193 -11.76 -0.71 11.15
C LYS A 193 -11.74 -0.30 12.63
N GLU A 194 -12.77 -0.67 13.42
CA GLU A 194 -12.77 -0.46 14.87
C GLU A 194 -11.80 -1.43 15.57
N ARG A 195 -11.72 -2.68 15.09
CA ARG A 195 -10.72 -3.67 15.56
C ARG A 195 -9.30 -3.13 15.32
N GLU A 196 -9.01 -2.61 14.12
CA GLU A 196 -7.74 -1.95 13.80
C GLU A 196 -7.43 -0.81 14.76
N ALA A 197 -8.41 0.08 15.01
CA ALA A 197 -8.23 1.25 15.87
C ALA A 197 -7.85 0.86 17.30
N VAL A 198 -8.52 -0.13 17.88
CA VAL A 198 -8.24 -0.62 19.24
C VAL A 198 -6.80 -1.11 19.35
N VAL A 199 -6.36 -1.97 18.45
CA VAL A 199 -5.04 -2.60 18.55
C VAL A 199 -3.91 -1.69 18.11
N THR A 200 -4.12 -0.88 17.07
CA THR A 200 -3.10 0.07 16.61
C THR A 200 -2.87 1.17 17.64
N LYS A 201 -3.92 1.65 18.30
CA LYS A 201 -3.80 2.60 19.42
C LYS A 201 -3.00 2.01 20.59
N LYS A 202 -3.19 0.72 20.87
CA LYS A 202 -2.51 0.03 21.96
C LYS A 202 -1.02 -0.19 21.68
N TYR A 203 -0.67 -0.56 20.44
CA TYR A 203 0.69 -0.98 20.09
C TYR A 203 1.49 0.08 19.32
N GLY A 204 0.86 1.13 18.82
CA GLY A 204 1.49 2.21 18.04
C GLY A 204 1.81 1.84 16.59
N ALA A 205 2.23 0.60 16.32
CA ALA A 205 2.50 0.07 14.99
C ALA A 205 2.18 -1.43 14.95
N ILE A 206 1.41 -1.86 13.96
CA ILE A 206 1.06 -3.26 13.75
C ILE A 206 1.26 -3.68 12.30
N PHE A 207 1.50 -4.97 12.10
CA PHE A 207 1.30 -5.62 10.81
C PHE A 207 0.14 -6.59 10.93
N LEU A 208 -0.95 -6.28 10.26
CA LEU A 208 -2.18 -7.06 10.28
C LEU A 208 -2.15 -8.11 9.19
N ILE A 209 -2.07 -9.40 9.56
CA ILE A 209 -1.88 -10.53 8.66
C ILE A 209 -3.23 -11.15 8.28
N GLY A 210 -3.40 -11.54 7.01
CA GLY A 210 -4.54 -12.32 6.52
C GLY A 210 -5.72 -11.45 6.12
N ILE A 211 -5.52 -10.58 5.13
CA ILE A 211 -6.54 -9.66 4.61
C ILE A 211 -7.01 -10.14 3.23
N GLY A 212 -8.31 -10.22 3.00
CA GLY A 212 -8.93 -10.58 1.73
C GLY A 212 -9.76 -11.86 1.76
N GLY A 213 -9.38 -12.85 2.56
CA GLY A 213 -10.19 -14.07 2.77
C GLY A 213 -11.23 -13.90 3.87
N ASP A 214 -12.28 -14.74 3.85
CA ASP A 214 -13.28 -14.75 4.90
C ASP A 214 -12.68 -15.24 6.23
N LEU A 215 -13.04 -14.56 7.31
CA LEU A 215 -12.64 -14.88 8.69
C LEU A 215 -13.70 -15.77 9.36
N CYS A 216 -13.51 -16.07 10.64
CA CYS A 216 -14.43 -16.92 11.43
C CYS A 216 -15.88 -16.40 11.49
N ASP A 217 -16.10 -15.12 11.23
CA ASP A 217 -17.42 -14.48 11.15
C ASP A 217 -18.04 -14.52 9.73
N GLY A 218 -17.38 -15.18 8.77
CA GLY A 218 -17.83 -15.32 7.38
C GLY A 218 -17.68 -14.05 6.54
N LYS A 219 -16.86 -13.11 6.99
CA LYS A 219 -16.60 -11.84 6.29
C LYS A 219 -15.09 -11.59 6.21
N PRO A 220 -14.59 -10.97 5.13
CA PRO A 220 -13.20 -10.54 5.08
C PRO A 220 -12.98 -9.35 6.01
N HIS A 221 -11.74 -9.19 6.49
CA HIS A 221 -11.35 -8.00 7.24
C HIS A 221 -11.42 -6.75 6.35
N ASP A 222 -10.89 -6.87 5.13
CA ASP A 222 -10.95 -5.85 4.08
C ASP A 222 -10.91 -6.53 2.70
N GLY A 223 -11.26 -5.77 1.64
CA GLY A 223 -11.21 -6.27 0.26
C GLY A 223 -9.78 -6.46 -0.25
N ARG A 224 -9.60 -7.47 -1.12
CA ARG A 224 -8.37 -7.68 -1.92
C ARG A 224 -8.72 -8.27 -3.27
N ALA A 225 -8.06 -7.79 -4.32
CA ALA A 225 -8.17 -8.42 -5.64
C ALA A 225 -7.63 -9.86 -5.59
N PRO A 226 -8.13 -10.75 -6.48
CA PRO A 226 -7.77 -12.16 -6.45
C PRO A 226 -6.41 -12.49 -7.07
N ASP A 227 -5.73 -11.54 -7.72
CA ASP A 227 -4.72 -11.82 -8.72
C ASP A 227 -3.32 -11.25 -8.44
N TYR A 228 -3.07 -10.76 -7.22
CA TYR A 228 -1.71 -10.40 -6.81
C TYR A 228 -1.33 -10.90 -5.41
N ASP A 229 -1.98 -10.53 -4.31
CA ASP A 229 -1.66 -11.04 -2.98
C ASP A 229 -2.28 -12.43 -2.74
N ASP A 230 -1.52 -13.34 -2.11
CA ASP A 230 -2.00 -14.65 -1.67
C ASP A 230 -2.70 -14.53 -0.32
N TRP A 231 -4.02 -14.33 -0.36
CA TRP A 231 -4.87 -14.26 0.83
C TRP A 231 -5.61 -15.57 1.13
N SER A 232 -5.35 -16.63 0.38
CA SER A 232 -6.08 -17.90 0.49
C SER A 232 -5.25 -19.11 0.90
N THR A 233 -3.92 -19.02 0.85
CA THR A 233 -3.05 -20.10 1.32
C THR A 233 -3.04 -20.13 2.84
N VAL A 234 -3.26 -21.33 3.42
CA VAL A 234 -3.20 -21.53 4.86
C VAL A 234 -1.75 -21.44 5.33
N ASN A 235 -1.51 -20.63 6.33
CA ASN A 235 -0.19 -20.41 6.92
C ASN A 235 0.08 -21.30 8.13
N GLU A 236 1.25 -21.19 8.73
CA GLU A 236 1.71 -22.03 9.84
C GLU A 236 0.89 -21.85 11.13
N ALA A 237 0.14 -20.74 11.25
CA ALA A 237 -0.80 -20.52 12.36
C ALA A 237 -2.17 -21.18 12.13
N GLY A 238 -2.38 -21.80 10.96
CA GLY A 238 -3.65 -22.40 10.57
C GLY A 238 -4.67 -21.40 10.01
N TYR A 239 -4.27 -20.16 9.77
CA TYR A 239 -5.12 -19.11 9.18
C TYR A 239 -4.81 -18.89 7.71
N ALA A 240 -5.78 -18.40 6.94
CA ALA A 240 -5.56 -18.05 5.56
C ALA A 240 -4.81 -16.72 5.40
N GLY A 241 -3.96 -16.63 4.37
CA GLY A 241 -3.28 -15.41 3.97
C GLY A 241 -1.79 -15.36 4.27
N LEU A 242 -1.04 -14.93 3.25
CA LEU A 242 0.40 -14.63 3.28
C LEU A 242 0.63 -13.14 2.96
N ASN A 243 -0.30 -12.29 3.37
CA ASN A 243 -0.32 -10.85 3.10
C ASN A 243 -0.76 -10.08 4.33
N GLY A 244 -0.68 -8.76 4.25
CA GLY A 244 -1.17 -7.88 5.32
C GLY A 244 -0.80 -6.43 5.09
N ASP A 245 -1.16 -5.60 6.07
CA ASP A 245 -0.96 -4.16 6.03
C ASP A 245 -0.13 -3.68 7.22
N ILE A 246 0.80 -2.75 6.97
CA ILE A 246 1.47 -1.97 8.01
C ILE A 246 0.55 -0.82 8.38
N ILE A 247 0.09 -0.80 9.63
CA ILE A 247 -0.82 0.21 10.16
C ILE A 247 -0.15 0.87 11.36
N LEU A 248 -0.05 2.20 11.32
CA LEU A 248 0.56 3.02 12.34
C LEU A 248 -0.53 3.81 13.09
N TRP A 249 -0.28 4.20 14.33
CA TRP A 249 -1.18 5.10 15.05
C TRP A 249 -0.86 6.55 14.70
N ASN A 250 -1.77 7.23 14.04
CA ASN A 250 -1.63 8.65 13.73
C ASN A 250 -2.05 9.50 14.94
N HIS A 251 -1.08 10.03 15.67
CA HIS A 251 -1.31 10.84 16.87
C HIS A 251 -1.91 12.23 16.59
N VAL A 252 -1.85 12.72 15.35
CA VAL A 252 -2.44 14.01 14.97
C VAL A 252 -3.94 13.88 14.81
N LEU A 253 -4.37 12.82 14.12
CA LEU A 253 -5.78 12.55 13.82
C LEU A 253 -6.46 11.62 14.84
N ASP A 254 -5.67 10.94 15.70
CA ASP A 254 -6.10 9.92 16.67
C ASP A 254 -6.83 8.74 15.99
N ILE A 255 -6.28 8.25 14.87
CA ILE A 255 -6.83 7.15 14.04
C ILE A 255 -5.75 6.16 13.60
N PRO A 256 -6.11 4.91 13.21
CA PRO A 256 -5.22 4.02 12.48
C PRO A 256 -4.87 4.60 11.12
N PHE A 257 -3.64 4.36 10.68
CA PHE A 257 -3.07 4.95 9.48
C PHE A 257 -2.31 3.87 8.69
N GLU A 258 -2.93 3.34 7.65
CA GLU A 258 -2.29 2.38 6.76
C GLU A 258 -1.21 3.08 5.94
N ILE A 259 0.02 2.58 6.03
CA ILE A 259 1.17 3.10 5.28
C ILE A 259 1.57 2.20 4.11
N SER A 260 1.32 0.91 4.21
CA SER A 260 1.71 -0.07 3.21
C SER A 260 0.78 -1.27 3.22
N SER A 261 0.39 -1.71 2.03
CA SER A 261 -0.21 -3.02 1.78
C SER A 261 0.80 -3.88 1.04
N MET A 262 1.01 -5.13 1.48
CA MET A 262 2.02 -6.02 0.92
C MET A 262 1.71 -7.50 1.15
N GLY A 263 2.34 -8.35 0.36
CA GLY A 263 2.19 -9.79 0.55
C GLY A 263 3.10 -10.63 -0.32
N ILE A 264 3.20 -11.89 0.03
CA ILE A 264 3.66 -12.93 -0.87
C ILE A 264 2.60 -13.06 -1.96
N ARG A 265 3.04 -13.07 -3.21
CA ARG A 265 2.11 -13.06 -4.34
C ARG A 265 1.55 -14.45 -4.60
N VAL A 266 0.39 -14.49 -5.26
CA VAL A 266 -0.26 -15.75 -5.62
C VAL A 266 0.67 -16.71 -6.37
N SER A 267 0.56 -18.01 -6.04
CA SER A 267 1.08 -19.10 -6.88
C SER A 267 0.06 -19.42 -8.00
N PRO A 268 0.42 -20.25 -9.00
CA PRO A 268 -0.57 -20.74 -9.97
C PRO A 268 -1.80 -21.36 -9.30
N GLU A 269 -1.62 -22.12 -8.22
CA GLU A 269 -2.68 -22.80 -7.48
C GLU A 269 -3.56 -21.82 -6.72
N SER A 270 -2.95 -20.88 -5.96
CA SER A 270 -3.70 -19.89 -5.21
C SER A 270 -4.39 -18.88 -6.13
N LEU A 271 -3.80 -18.55 -7.29
CA LEU A 271 -4.48 -17.72 -8.29
C LEU A 271 -5.78 -18.39 -8.77
N ARG A 272 -5.73 -19.66 -9.20
CA ARG A 272 -6.95 -20.39 -9.64
C ARG A 272 -8.02 -20.36 -8.56
N ARG A 273 -7.64 -20.73 -7.32
CA ARG A 273 -8.53 -20.75 -6.16
C ARG A 273 -9.15 -19.37 -5.89
N GLN A 274 -8.34 -18.30 -5.92
CA GLN A 274 -8.82 -16.95 -5.63
C GLN A 274 -9.73 -16.39 -6.73
N LEU A 275 -9.46 -16.69 -8.02
CA LEU A 275 -10.34 -16.33 -9.12
C LEU A 275 -11.71 -17.02 -9.01
N GLU A 276 -11.73 -18.30 -8.60
CA GLU A 276 -12.98 -19.04 -8.35
C GLU A 276 -13.75 -18.44 -7.16
N LEU A 277 -13.05 -18.19 -6.02
CA LEU A 277 -13.67 -17.60 -4.83
C LEU A 277 -14.28 -16.21 -5.11
N ARG A 278 -13.69 -15.43 -6.01
CA ARG A 278 -14.22 -14.11 -6.42
C ARG A 278 -15.18 -14.17 -7.61
N GLY A 279 -15.49 -15.36 -8.13
CA GLY A 279 -16.44 -15.56 -9.23
C GLY A 279 -15.99 -14.92 -10.55
N CYS A 280 -14.69 -14.85 -10.81
CA CYS A 280 -14.10 -14.26 -12.02
C CYS A 280 -13.07 -15.19 -12.70
N PRO A 281 -13.38 -16.49 -12.92
CA PRO A 281 -12.46 -17.46 -13.51
C PRO A 281 -12.06 -17.11 -14.96
N GLU A 282 -12.85 -16.32 -15.68
CA GLU A 282 -12.56 -15.84 -17.04
C GLU A 282 -11.29 -15.00 -17.12
N LYS A 283 -10.89 -14.34 -16.03
CA LYS A 283 -9.63 -13.57 -15.95
C LYS A 283 -8.39 -14.44 -16.18
N ALA A 284 -8.48 -15.76 -15.97
CA ALA A 284 -7.41 -16.72 -16.26
C ALA A 284 -6.94 -16.65 -17.73
N SER A 285 -7.79 -16.20 -18.65
CA SER A 285 -7.48 -16.04 -20.08
C SER A 285 -6.67 -14.79 -20.41
N LEU A 286 -6.57 -13.82 -19.51
CA LEU A 286 -5.80 -12.59 -19.71
C LEU A 286 -4.28 -12.89 -19.78
N THR A 287 -3.53 -12.07 -20.50
CA THR A 287 -2.12 -12.32 -20.77
C THR A 287 -1.28 -12.56 -19.52
N PHE A 288 -1.39 -11.66 -18.53
CA PHE A 288 -0.64 -11.81 -17.27
C PHE A 288 -1.00 -13.09 -16.51
N HIS A 289 -2.31 -13.38 -16.40
CA HIS A 289 -2.81 -14.54 -15.66
C HIS A 289 -2.36 -15.86 -16.31
N ARG A 290 -2.41 -15.94 -17.64
CA ARG A 290 -1.91 -17.09 -18.40
C ARG A 290 -0.44 -17.34 -18.15
N MET A 291 0.41 -16.29 -18.28
CA MET A 291 1.85 -16.42 -18.00
C MET A 291 2.13 -16.93 -16.59
N LEU A 292 1.34 -16.48 -15.61
CA LEU A 292 1.48 -16.95 -14.24
C LEU A 292 1.03 -18.41 -14.08
N LEU A 293 -0.10 -18.78 -14.67
CA LEU A 293 -0.64 -20.14 -14.61
C LEU A 293 0.24 -21.16 -15.33
N ASP A 294 0.95 -20.74 -16.37
CA ASP A 294 1.88 -21.56 -17.16
C ASP A 294 3.29 -21.63 -16.52
N GLY A 295 3.50 -20.94 -15.37
CA GLY A 295 4.77 -20.96 -14.64
C GLY A 295 5.88 -20.11 -15.26
N GLU A 296 5.53 -19.16 -16.15
CA GLU A 296 6.51 -18.28 -16.81
C GLU A 296 6.96 -17.12 -15.91
N LEU A 297 6.24 -16.83 -14.83
CA LEU A 297 6.55 -15.75 -13.91
C LEU A 297 7.15 -16.25 -12.59
N PRO A 298 8.14 -15.53 -12.01
CA PRO A 298 8.76 -15.96 -10.76
C PRO A 298 7.81 -15.88 -9.57
N TYR A 299 8.09 -16.63 -8.50
CA TYR A 299 7.51 -16.36 -7.19
C TYR A 299 8.05 -15.02 -6.66
N THR A 300 7.17 -14.23 -6.05
CA THR A 300 7.52 -12.89 -5.59
C THR A 300 6.83 -12.52 -4.28
N ILE A 301 7.40 -11.54 -3.60
CA ILE A 301 6.82 -10.75 -2.53
C ILE A 301 6.87 -9.29 -2.95
N GLY A 302 5.84 -8.53 -2.65
CA GLY A 302 5.83 -7.12 -3.02
C GLY A 302 4.78 -6.32 -2.29
N GLY A 303 4.78 -5.01 -2.53
CA GLY A 303 3.85 -4.08 -1.90
C GLY A 303 3.96 -2.68 -2.46
N GLY A 304 3.10 -1.81 -1.97
CA GLY A 304 3.14 -0.38 -2.19
C GLY A 304 3.27 0.36 -0.87
N ILE A 305 4.11 1.39 -0.83
CA ILE A 305 4.27 2.28 0.33
C ILE A 305 3.90 3.68 -0.13
N GLY A 306 2.87 4.29 0.47
CA GLY A 306 2.39 5.61 0.11
C GLY A 306 3.44 6.69 0.37
N GLN A 307 3.89 7.40 -0.68
CA GLN A 307 4.93 8.43 -0.55
C GLN A 307 4.39 9.64 0.21
N SER A 308 3.26 10.18 -0.22
CA SER A 308 2.62 11.32 0.45
C SER A 308 2.10 10.94 1.83
N ARG A 309 1.56 9.73 2.00
CA ARG A 309 1.17 9.21 3.32
C ARG A 309 2.35 9.16 4.29
N LEU A 310 3.52 8.69 3.85
CA LEU A 310 4.72 8.68 4.68
C LEU A 310 5.16 10.09 5.08
N CYS A 311 5.17 11.03 4.13
CA CYS A 311 5.50 12.42 4.42
C CYS A 311 4.50 13.04 5.42
N MET A 312 3.20 12.80 5.23
CA MET A 312 2.16 13.26 6.15
C MET A 312 2.38 12.75 7.57
N PHE A 313 2.64 11.45 7.72
CA PHE A 313 2.88 10.83 9.02
C PHE A 313 4.13 11.39 9.71
N LEU A 314 5.28 11.34 9.03
CA LEU A 314 6.57 11.75 9.60
C LEU A 314 6.67 13.24 9.90
N LEU A 315 5.92 14.09 9.18
CA LEU A 315 5.90 15.55 9.40
C LEU A 315 4.74 15.98 10.32
N HIS A 316 4.00 15.03 10.89
CA HIS A 316 2.86 15.27 11.78
C HIS A 316 1.81 16.21 11.16
N LYS A 317 1.48 15.97 9.90
CA LYS A 317 0.48 16.77 9.18
C LYS A 317 -0.93 16.23 9.42
N ALA A 318 -1.91 17.14 9.42
CA ALA A 318 -3.31 16.80 9.64
C ALA A 318 -4.04 16.39 8.36
N HIS A 319 -3.51 16.75 7.19
CA HIS A 319 -4.15 16.48 5.92
C HIS A 319 -3.10 16.14 4.85
N ILE A 320 -3.39 15.15 4.00
CA ILE A 320 -2.47 14.74 2.93
C ILE A 320 -2.17 15.88 1.95
N GLY A 321 -3.10 16.79 1.75
CA GLY A 321 -2.93 17.99 0.93
C GLY A 321 -1.86 18.96 1.44
N GLU A 322 -1.38 18.83 2.68
CA GLU A 322 -0.24 19.63 3.17
C GLU A 322 1.12 19.11 2.66
N VAL A 323 1.13 17.93 2.01
CA VAL A 323 2.34 17.27 1.49
C VAL A 323 2.17 16.78 0.05
N GLN A 324 1.01 17.02 -0.55
CA GLN A 324 0.68 16.57 -1.90
C GLN A 324 -0.21 17.59 -2.59
N ALA A 325 0.26 18.17 -3.69
CA ALA A 325 -0.58 19.00 -4.57
C ALA A 325 -1.63 18.13 -5.26
N SER A 326 -2.90 18.49 -5.12
CA SER A 326 -4.03 17.78 -5.69
C SER A 326 -5.22 18.73 -5.90
N ILE A 327 -6.39 18.16 -6.23
CA ILE A 327 -7.65 18.88 -6.37
C ILE A 327 -8.54 18.53 -5.18
N TRP A 328 -9.07 19.56 -4.52
CA TRP A 328 -9.91 19.42 -3.34
C TRP A 328 -11.25 20.15 -3.51
N PRO A 329 -12.33 19.69 -2.89
CA PRO A 329 -13.58 20.43 -2.83
C PRO A 329 -13.38 21.81 -2.18
N GLU A 330 -14.02 22.85 -2.72
CA GLU A 330 -13.88 24.21 -2.19
C GLU A 330 -14.25 24.35 -0.71
N GLU A 331 -15.25 23.60 -0.26
CA GLU A 331 -15.67 23.57 1.14
C GLU A 331 -14.56 23.03 2.04
N GLN A 332 -13.93 21.92 1.64
CA GLN A 332 -12.82 21.32 2.36
C GLN A 332 -11.59 22.26 2.42
N ILE A 333 -11.30 22.97 1.34
CA ILE A 333 -10.23 24.00 1.32
C ILE A 333 -10.54 25.10 2.35
N LYS A 334 -11.78 25.58 2.41
CA LYS A 334 -12.19 26.63 3.37
C LYS A 334 -12.11 26.15 4.81
N GLU A 335 -12.59 24.94 5.08
CA GLU A 335 -12.55 24.36 6.44
C GLU A 335 -11.11 24.13 6.91
N CYS A 336 -10.26 23.57 6.07
CA CYS A 336 -8.82 23.39 6.33
C CYS A 336 -8.15 24.72 6.61
N ALA A 337 -8.35 25.74 5.76
CA ALA A 337 -7.75 27.07 5.92
C ALA A 337 -8.19 27.73 7.23
N ALA A 338 -9.48 27.64 7.60
CA ALA A 338 -9.99 28.16 8.87
C ALA A 338 -9.34 27.50 10.10
N ALA A 339 -8.89 26.24 9.96
CA ALA A 339 -8.19 25.48 11.01
C ALA A 339 -6.65 25.63 10.96
N GLY A 340 -6.11 26.45 10.05
CA GLY A 340 -4.66 26.63 9.87
C GLY A 340 -3.98 25.45 9.16
N ILE A 341 -4.74 24.60 8.47
CA ILE A 341 -4.28 23.52 7.60
C ILE A 341 -4.18 24.10 6.18
N GLU A 342 -2.99 24.24 5.67
CA GLU A 342 -2.74 24.86 4.36
C GLU A 342 -2.48 23.75 3.33
N LEU A 343 -3.37 23.61 2.36
CA LEU A 343 -3.27 22.61 1.28
C LEU A 343 -2.41 23.17 0.15
N LEU A 344 -1.50 22.34 -0.42
CA LEU A 344 -0.61 22.69 -1.53
C LEU A 344 -1.35 22.81 -2.85
#